data_2844a942c73ef06bea9420ff3b58d4f9
#
_entry.id   2844a942c73ef06bea9420ff3b58d4f9
#
_cell.length_a   1.000
_cell.length_b   1.000
_cell.length_c   1.000
_cell.angle_alpha   90.00
_cell.angle_beta   90.00
_cell.angle_gamma   90.00
#
_symmetry.space_group_name_H-M   'P 1'
#
loop_
_entity.id
_entity.type
_entity.pdbx_description
1 polymer ?
#
loop_
_entity_poly.entity_id
_entity_poly.type
_entity_poly.pdbx_seq_one_letter_code
_entity_poly.pdbx_strand_id
1 'polypeptide(L)'
;TGITATAGIGTNLYLAKVSMDIVAKHVHADKDGVRIAKLNEMTYRRLLWSHRPLTDFWRVGKGYAAKLEGCGLYTMGDIARCSIGKPTDYHNEELLYQLFGVNAELLIDHAWGWEPCTIAAIKAYKPSTNSLSSGQVLQCPYEAEKAKLVLREMADALSLDLVEQGLVTDQIVLTVGYDRENITDSERRRQYTGAIELDRYGRKVPKQAHGSIRLDGHTSSTRKIIGAASKLFDQIVDKSLLIRRMYIVANHVIGEADAPEKEQGFDQLDLFTDYAALEAEQEAERVSLDRERKLQEATLAIKKKFGKNAILKGMNLEEGATARTRNGQIGSRCNRERSECTDRRA
;
A
#
# COMPACT_ATOMS: atom_id res chain seq x y z
N THR A 1 27.92 -8.10 -8.72
CA THR A 1 26.80 -8.48 -7.84
C THR A 1 25.96 -9.61 -8.42
N GLY A 2 26.09 -9.95 -9.73
CA GLY A 2 25.25 -10.92 -10.43
C GLY A 2 23.80 -10.47 -10.66
N ILE A 3 23.48 -9.19 -10.48
CA ILE A 3 22.14 -8.62 -10.70
C ILE A 3 22.11 -7.96 -12.07
N THR A 4 21.18 -8.38 -12.93
CA THR A 4 20.90 -7.70 -14.20
C THR A 4 20.08 -6.44 -13.95
N ALA A 5 20.51 -5.32 -14.54
CA ALA A 5 19.83 -4.04 -14.43
C ALA A 5 19.35 -3.52 -15.78
N THR A 6 18.28 -2.73 -15.77
CA THR A 6 17.83 -1.94 -16.94
C THR A 6 17.86 -0.46 -16.58
N ALA A 7 18.26 0.40 -17.52
CA ALA A 7 18.26 1.84 -17.38
C ALA A 7 17.57 2.50 -18.56
N GLY A 8 16.77 3.52 -18.29
CA GLY A 8 16.10 4.32 -19.32
C GLY A 8 16.56 5.78 -19.23
N ILE A 9 16.93 6.35 -20.36
CA ILE A 9 17.27 7.74 -20.52
C ILE A 9 16.18 8.41 -21.35
N GLY A 10 15.63 9.52 -20.90
CA GLY A 10 14.58 10.25 -21.60
C GLY A 10 14.73 11.76 -21.42
N THR A 11 14.14 12.53 -22.32
CA THR A 11 14.06 14.00 -22.25
C THR A 11 13.14 14.48 -21.13
N ASN A 12 12.25 13.61 -20.65
CA ASN A 12 11.38 13.82 -19.50
C ASN A 12 11.22 12.51 -18.68
N LEU A 13 10.53 12.60 -17.54
CA LEU A 13 10.35 11.48 -16.61
C LEU A 13 9.58 10.31 -17.25
N TYR A 14 8.52 10.60 -18.03
CA TYR A 14 7.73 9.59 -18.71
C TYR A 14 8.58 8.80 -19.72
N LEU A 15 9.30 9.51 -20.59
CA LEU A 15 10.15 8.87 -21.61
C LEU A 15 11.31 8.08 -20.99
N ALA A 16 11.90 8.56 -19.88
CA ALA A 16 12.90 7.79 -19.15
C ALA A 16 12.29 6.47 -18.60
N LYS A 17 11.09 6.56 -18.02
CA LYS A 17 10.39 5.39 -17.47
C LYS A 17 10.01 4.38 -18.54
N VAL A 18 9.40 4.83 -19.64
CA VAL A 18 8.97 3.96 -20.76
C VAL A 18 10.16 3.37 -21.49
N SER A 19 11.25 4.14 -21.66
CA SER A 19 12.51 3.61 -22.19
C SER A 19 13.05 2.44 -21.38
N MET A 20 13.01 2.55 -20.05
CA MET A 20 13.44 1.49 -19.13
C MET A 20 12.50 0.27 -19.18
N ASP A 21 11.18 0.49 -19.14
CA ASP A 21 10.21 -0.60 -18.96
C ASP A 21 9.92 -1.36 -20.25
N ILE A 22 9.97 -0.71 -21.42
CA ILE A 22 9.64 -1.34 -22.70
C ILE A 22 10.91 -1.60 -23.52
N VAL A 23 11.68 -0.53 -23.86
CA VAL A 23 12.76 -0.66 -24.82
C VAL A 23 13.98 -1.36 -24.21
N ALA A 24 14.45 -0.95 -23.03
CA ALA A 24 15.66 -1.51 -22.44
C ALA A 24 15.57 -3.02 -22.15
N LYS A 25 14.38 -3.56 -21.91
CA LYS A 25 14.19 -5.01 -21.70
C LYS A 25 14.50 -5.85 -22.94
N HIS A 26 14.44 -5.25 -24.12
CA HIS A 26 14.62 -5.95 -25.41
C HIS A 26 15.96 -5.64 -26.11
N VAL A 27 16.80 -4.80 -25.51
CA VAL A 27 18.16 -4.55 -26.02
C VAL A 27 19.18 -5.49 -25.38
N HIS A 28 20.30 -5.71 -26.08
CA HIS A 28 21.42 -6.47 -25.53
C HIS A 28 22.04 -5.73 -24.33
N ALA A 29 22.48 -6.49 -23.33
CA ALA A 29 23.22 -5.94 -22.22
C ALA A 29 24.60 -5.46 -22.68
N ASP A 30 25.12 -4.42 -22.05
CA ASP A 30 26.49 -3.96 -22.23
C ASP A 30 27.51 -4.91 -21.56
N LYS A 31 28.78 -4.54 -21.59
CA LYS A 31 29.88 -5.30 -21.00
C LYS A 31 29.74 -5.54 -19.49
N ASP A 32 28.98 -4.66 -18.82
CA ASP A 32 28.74 -4.71 -17.36
C ASP A 32 27.40 -5.39 -17.00
N GLY A 33 26.71 -5.96 -18.00
CA GLY A 33 25.42 -6.64 -17.81
C GLY A 33 24.23 -5.73 -17.71
N VAL A 34 24.37 -4.43 -18.05
CA VAL A 34 23.31 -3.43 -17.99
C VAL A 34 22.66 -3.24 -19.35
N ARG A 35 21.35 -3.17 -19.39
CA ARG A 35 20.58 -2.87 -20.60
C ARG A 35 20.14 -1.41 -20.56
N ILE A 36 20.64 -0.62 -21.51
CA ILE A 36 20.39 0.82 -21.55
C ILE A 36 19.62 1.17 -22.82
N ALA A 37 18.55 1.95 -22.68
CA ALA A 37 17.83 2.50 -23.81
C ALA A 37 17.61 4.01 -23.64
N LYS A 38 17.47 4.74 -24.77
CA LYS A 38 17.26 6.18 -24.79
C LYS A 38 16.08 6.52 -25.70
N LEU A 39 15.19 7.39 -25.19
CA LEU A 39 14.07 7.94 -25.94
C LEU A 39 14.05 9.48 -25.85
N ASN A 40 13.71 10.10 -26.95
CA ASN A 40 13.13 11.44 -27.01
C ASN A 40 11.73 11.35 -27.63
N GLU A 41 10.99 12.43 -27.73
CA GLU A 41 9.62 12.47 -28.23
C GLU A 41 9.50 11.87 -29.64
N MET A 42 10.43 12.18 -30.53
CA MET A 42 10.40 11.67 -31.90
C MET A 42 10.72 10.18 -32.00
N THR A 43 11.71 9.71 -31.25
CA THR A 43 12.06 8.27 -31.23
C THR A 43 10.96 7.47 -30.52
N TYR A 44 10.34 8.02 -29.47
CA TYR A 44 9.17 7.44 -28.82
C TYR A 44 8.03 7.22 -29.81
N ARG A 45 7.63 8.26 -30.55
CA ARG A 45 6.54 8.17 -31.53
C ARG A 45 6.86 7.16 -32.62
N ARG A 46 8.10 7.14 -33.10
CA ARG A 46 8.53 6.24 -34.17
C ARG A 46 8.55 4.77 -33.73
N LEU A 47 8.99 4.50 -32.50
CA LEU A 47 9.21 3.13 -32.01
C LEU A 47 8.02 2.56 -31.26
N LEU A 48 7.26 3.39 -30.52
CA LEU A 48 6.30 2.91 -29.55
C LEU A 48 4.84 3.32 -29.81
N TRP A 49 4.56 4.19 -30.78
CA TRP A 49 3.17 4.54 -31.11
C TRP A 49 2.32 3.35 -31.58
N SER A 50 2.93 2.33 -32.15
CA SER A 50 2.25 1.08 -32.55
C SER A 50 2.41 -0.07 -31.55
N HIS A 51 3.11 0.16 -30.42
CA HIS A 51 3.37 -0.88 -29.44
C HIS A 51 2.07 -1.32 -28.74
N ARG A 52 1.97 -2.62 -28.47
CA ARG A 52 0.90 -3.28 -27.68
C ARG A 52 1.52 -4.27 -26.70
N PRO A 53 0.87 -4.50 -25.55
CA PRO A 53 -0.41 -3.94 -25.11
C PRO A 53 -0.24 -2.54 -24.48
N LEU A 54 -1.33 -1.79 -24.40
CA LEU A 54 -1.37 -0.47 -23.74
C LEU A 54 -0.92 -0.53 -22.27
N THR A 55 -1.12 -1.67 -21.59
CA THR A 55 -0.74 -1.86 -20.18
C THR A 55 0.76 -1.90 -19.92
N ASP A 56 1.59 -1.92 -20.94
CA ASP A 56 3.05 -1.80 -20.81
C ASP A 56 3.48 -0.35 -20.53
N PHE A 57 2.63 0.60 -20.91
CA PHE A 57 2.89 2.02 -20.69
C PHE A 57 2.59 2.42 -19.26
N TRP A 58 3.48 3.23 -18.70
CA TRP A 58 3.31 3.77 -17.37
C TRP A 58 1.99 4.54 -17.24
N ARG A 59 1.25 4.30 -16.14
CA ARG A 59 -0.07 4.83 -15.80
C ARG A 59 -1.25 4.31 -16.64
N VAL A 60 -1.03 3.40 -17.58
CA VAL A 60 -2.13 2.71 -18.26
C VAL A 60 -2.36 1.35 -17.62
N GLY A 61 -3.32 1.27 -16.71
CA GLY A 61 -3.73 0.00 -16.09
C GLY A 61 -4.79 -0.73 -16.92
N LYS A 62 -5.13 -1.97 -16.51
CA LYS A 62 -6.14 -2.80 -17.18
C LYS A 62 -7.48 -2.11 -17.38
N GLY A 63 -7.92 -1.29 -16.40
CA GLY A 63 -9.19 -0.55 -16.52
C GLY A 63 -9.16 0.54 -17.59
N TYR A 64 -8.03 1.25 -17.75
CA TYR A 64 -7.83 2.23 -18.81
C TYR A 64 -7.76 1.53 -20.17
N ALA A 65 -6.95 0.49 -20.29
CA ALA A 65 -6.81 -0.28 -21.52
C ALA A 65 -8.17 -0.82 -21.99
N ALA A 66 -8.96 -1.44 -21.10
CA ALA A 66 -10.27 -1.99 -21.45
C ALA A 66 -11.26 -0.93 -21.96
N LYS A 67 -11.28 0.28 -21.36
CA LYS A 67 -12.11 1.38 -21.83
C LYS A 67 -11.67 1.88 -23.22
N LEU A 68 -10.37 2.05 -23.44
CA LEU A 68 -9.81 2.50 -24.71
C LEU A 68 -10.06 1.47 -25.81
N GLU A 69 -9.77 0.20 -25.55
CA GLU A 69 -10.00 -0.90 -26.50
C GLU A 69 -11.48 -1.04 -26.86
N GLY A 70 -12.39 -0.81 -25.90
CA GLY A 70 -13.83 -0.77 -26.14
C GLY A 70 -14.27 0.34 -27.12
N CYS A 71 -13.48 1.41 -27.27
CA CYS A 71 -13.67 2.48 -28.25
C CYS A 71 -12.78 2.33 -29.48
N GLY A 72 -12.10 1.21 -29.66
CA GLY A 72 -11.23 0.96 -30.83
C GLY A 72 -9.85 1.63 -30.76
N LEU A 73 -9.42 2.12 -29.59
CA LEU A 73 -8.09 2.72 -29.36
C LEU A 73 -7.17 1.69 -28.71
N TYR A 74 -6.23 1.17 -29.46
CA TYR A 74 -5.37 0.03 -29.06
C TYR A 74 -3.92 0.41 -28.79
N THR A 75 -3.51 1.61 -29.18
CA THR A 75 -2.11 2.05 -29.14
C THR A 75 -2.01 3.50 -28.64
N MET A 76 -0.81 3.90 -28.17
CA MET A 76 -0.58 5.32 -27.82
C MET A 76 -0.71 6.24 -29.03
N GLY A 77 -0.36 5.74 -30.23
CA GLY A 77 -0.57 6.46 -31.49
C GLY A 77 -2.06 6.67 -31.83
N ASP A 78 -2.94 5.73 -31.46
CA ASP A 78 -4.38 5.90 -31.64
C ASP A 78 -4.91 7.00 -30.71
N ILE A 79 -4.46 7.00 -29.43
CA ILE A 79 -4.83 8.02 -28.45
C ILE A 79 -4.36 9.40 -28.88
N ALA A 80 -3.10 9.51 -29.36
CA ALA A 80 -2.55 10.77 -29.87
C ALA A 80 -3.34 11.30 -31.07
N ARG A 81 -3.72 10.44 -32.02
CA ARG A 81 -4.58 10.82 -33.16
C ARG A 81 -5.98 11.19 -32.75
N CYS A 82 -6.56 10.48 -31.77
CA CYS A 82 -7.86 10.78 -31.21
C CYS A 82 -7.89 12.20 -30.62
N SER A 83 -6.84 12.61 -29.90
CA SER A 83 -6.76 13.93 -29.26
C SER A 83 -6.78 15.13 -30.22
N ILE A 84 -6.50 14.90 -31.49
CA ILE A 84 -6.55 15.95 -32.54
C ILE A 84 -7.67 15.76 -33.56
N GLY A 85 -8.60 14.81 -33.29
CA GLY A 85 -9.78 14.57 -34.10
C GLY A 85 -10.71 15.81 -34.12
N LYS A 86 -11.44 15.97 -35.20
CA LYS A 86 -12.42 17.06 -35.30
C LYS A 86 -13.57 16.84 -34.31
N PRO A 87 -14.23 17.88 -33.84
CA PRO A 87 -15.38 17.75 -32.93
C PRO A 87 -16.52 16.88 -33.48
N THR A 88 -16.61 16.74 -34.80
CA THR A 88 -17.62 15.89 -35.47
C THR A 88 -17.22 14.44 -35.61
N ASP A 89 -15.96 14.10 -35.38
CA ASP A 89 -15.45 12.74 -35.49
C ASP A 89 -15.79 11.96 -34.21
N TYR A 90 -16.00 10.64 -34.36
CA TYR A 90 -16.20 9.76 -33.20
C TYR A 90 -14.96 9.72 -32.29
N HIS A 91 -13.77 9.67 -32.90
CA HIS A 91 -12.49 9.74 -32.18
C HIS A 91 -12.03 11.20 -32.12
N ASN A 92 -12.31 11.86 -31.02
CA ASN A 92 -11.92 13.23 -30.73
C ASN A 92 -11.49 13.37 -29.25
N GLU A 93 -11.01 14.53 -28.88
CA GLU A 93 -10.56 14.81 -27.51
C GLU A 93 -11.67 14.64 -26.48
N GLU A 94 -12.90 15.05 -26.82
CA GLU A 94 -14.08 14.95 -25.94
C GLU A 94 -14.35 13.50 -25.51
N LEU A 95 -14.17 12.53 -26.40
CA LEU A 95 -14.29 11.11 -26.07
C LEU A 95 -13.33 10.72 -24.95
N LEU A 96 -12.08 11.20 -24.98
CA LEU A 96 -11.08 10.91 -23.95
C LEU A 96 -11.48 11.52 -22.60
N TYR A 97 -12.01 12.75 -22.60
CA TYR A 97 -12.50 13.40 -21.38
C TYR A 97 -13.75 12.71 -20.82
N GLN A 98 -14.66 12.23 -21.66
CA GLN A 98 -15.81 11.43 -21.21
C GLN A 98 -15.39 10.11 -20.53
N LEU A 99 -14.34 9.46 -21.03
CA LEU A 99 -13.84 8.19 -20.48
C LEU A 99 -13.05 8.37 -19.17
N PHE A 100 -12.29 9.46 -19.04
CA PHE A 100 -11.27 9.60 -17.99
C PHE A 100 -11.32 10.90 -17.18
N GLY A 101 -12.23 11.84 -17.52
CA GLY A 101 -12.29 13.14 -16.89
C GLY A 101 -10.96 13.89 -17.06
N VAL A 102 -10.55 14.66 -16.08
CA VAL A 102 -9.29 15.44 -16.08
C VAL A 102 -8.03 14.57 -16.28
N ASN A 103 -8.11 13.27 -16.01
CA ASN A 103 -6.96 12.37 -16.27
C ASN A 103 -6.73 12.13 -17.78
N ALA A 104 -7.64 12.56 -18.65
CA ALA A 104 -7.43 12.53 -20.10
C ALA A 104 -6.24 13.39 -20.52
N GLU A 105 -6.04 14.57 -19.90
CA GLU A 105 -4.90 15.47 -20.19
C GLU A 105 -3.57 14.73 -20.05
N LEU A 106 -3.35 14.09 -18.90
CA LEU A 106 -2.12 13.34 -18.69
C LEU A 106 -1.96 12.16 -19.67
N LEU A 107 -3.07 11.48 -20.02
CA LEU A 107 -3.04 10.39 -20.99
C LEU A 107 -2.69 10.90 -22.38
N ILE A 108 -3.21 12.05 -22.79
CA ILE A 108 -2.91 12.72 -24.06
C ILE A 108 -1.45 13.14 -24.09
N ASP A 109 -0.97 13.82 -23.05
CA ASP A 109 0.42 14.22 -22.92
C ASP A 109 1.36 13.04 -23.09
N HIS A 110 1.11 11.97 -22.36
CA HIS A 110 1.88 10.74 -22.45
C HIS A 110 1.81 10.09 -23.85
N ALA A 111 0.66 10.14 -24.50
CA ALA A 111 0.52 9.64 -25.89
C ALA A 111 1.38 10.43 -26.86
N TRP A 112 1.57 11.72 -26.64
CA TRP A 112 2.49 12.57 -27.40
C TRP A 112 3.95 12.46 -26.96
N GLY A 113 4.22 11.81 -25.81
CA GLY A 113 5.55 11.68 -25.22
C GLY A 113 5.96 12.87 -24.37
N TRP A 114 4.98 13.62 -23.86
CA TRP A 114 5.18 14.78 -23.01
C TRP A 114 4.93 14.46 -21.53
N GLU A 115 5.71 15.06 -20.62
CA GLU A 115 5.52 14.99 -19.17
C GLU A 115 6.04 16.28 -18.54
N PRO A 116 5.16 17.14 -18.04
CA PRO A 116 5.57 18.41 -17.43
C PRO A 116 6.13 18.24 -16.03
N CYS A 117 5.83 17.11 -15.36
CA CYS A 117 6.27 16.88 -13.99
C CYS A 117 7.79 16.65 -13.91
N THR A 118 8.46 17.44 -13.09
CA THR A 118 9.89 17.32 -12.84
C THR A 118 10.18 16.66 -11.48
N ILE A 119 11.42 16.19 -11.29
CA ILE A 119 11.87 15.69 -9.97
C ILE A 119 11.75 16.77 -8.88
N ALA A 120 11.97 18.06 -9.25
CA ALA A 120 11.79 19.17 -8.32
C ALA A 120 10.32 19.33 -7.92
N ALA A 121 9.38 19.22 -8.87
CA ALA A 121 7.94 19.25 -8.60
C ALA A 121 7.51 18.09 -7.67
N ILE A 122 8.02 16.87 -7.92
CA ILE A 122 7.75 15.71 -7.06
C ILE A 122 8.25 15.95 -5.63
N LYS A 123 9.46 16.48 -5.47
CA LYS A 123 10.03 16.78 -4.14
C LYS A 123 9.29 17.89 -3.40
N ALA A 124 8.72 18.84 -4.13
CA ALA A 124 7.97 19.96 -3.56
C ALA A 124 6.50 19.60 -3.26
N TYR A 125 5.99 18.50 -3.82
CA TYR A 125 4.60 18.10 -3.65
C TYR A 125 4.29 17.73 -2.21
N LYS A 126 3.25 18.35 -1.64
CA LYS A 126 2.67 18.01 -0.34
C LYS A 126 1.27 17.47 -0.59
N PRO A 127 0.97 16.21 -0.27
CA PRO A 127 -0.37 15.66 -0.45
C PRO A 127 -1.37 16.36 0.48
N SER A 128 -2.59 16.57 -0.02
CA SER A 128 -3.69 17.17 0.75
C SER A 128 -4.30 16.19 1.76
N THR A 129 -4.18 14.89 1.50
CA THR A 129 -4.62 13.81 2.40
C THR A 129 -3.46 12.87 2.64
N ASN A 130 -3.18 12.60 3.91
CA ASN A 130 -2.09 11.73 4.29
C ASN A 130 -2.63 10.42 4.86
N SER A 131 -2.06 9.33 4.41
CA SER A 131 -2.21 8.03 5.03
C SER A 131 -0.85 7.35 5.14
N LEU A 132 -0.63 6.60 6.21
CA LEU A 132 0.54 5.76 6.39
C LEU A 132 0.10 4.30 6.38
N SER A 133 0.70 3.50 5.51
CA SER A 133 0.27 2.11 5.33
C SER A 133 1.41 1.12 5.46
N SER A 134 1.11 -0.04 6.00
CA SER A 134 2.01 -1.20 6.05
C SER A 134 1.29 -2.43 5.51
N GLY A 135 1.97 -3.17 4.63
CA GLY A 135 1.42 -4.39 4.03
C GLY A 135 2.39 -5.56 4.16
N GLN A 136 1.83 -6.76 4.37
CA GLN A 136 2.61 -7.98 4.44
C GLN A 136 1.91 -9.13 3.71
N VAL A 137 2.69 -9.87 2.91
CA VAL A 137 2.30 -11.18 2.38
C VAL A 137 3.02 -12.22 3.23
N LEU A 138 2.26 -13.12 3.84
CA LEU A 138 2.78 -14.20 4.68
C LEU A 138 3.48 -15.25 3.81
N GLN A 139 4.51 -15.90 4.33
CA GLN A 139 5.27 -16.93 3.59
C GLN A 139 4.43 -18.16 3.30
N CYS A 140 3.59 -18.56 4.25
CA CYS A 140 2.60 -19.62 4.11
C CYS A 140 1.24 -19.12 4.58
N PRO A 141 0.13 -19.85 4.32
CA PRO A 141 -1.17 -19.54 4.88
C PRO A 141 -1.16 -19.65 6.42
N TYR A 142 -1.71 -18.66 7.10
CA TYR A 142 -1.80 -18.60 8.57
C TYR A 142 -3.25 -18.75 9.01
N GLU A 143 -3.44 -19.44 10.12
CA GLU A 143 -4.70 -19.41 10.88
C GLU A 143 -4.89 -18.04 11.54
N ALA A 144 -6.13 -17.73 11.90
CA ALA A 144 -6.53 -16.42 12.38
C ALA A 144 -5.70 -15.91 13.59
N GLU A 145 -5.41 -16.77 14.56
CA GLU A 145 -4.66 -16.36 15.76
C GLU A 145 -3.22 -15.98 15.43
N LYS A 146 -2.54 -16.76 14.59
CA LYS A 146 -1.17 -16.43 14.13
C LYS A 146 -1.16 -15.18 13.26
N ALA A 147 -2.18 -15.00 12.39
CA ALA A 147 -2.31 -13.80 11.59
C ALA A 147 -2.60 -12.55 12.45
N LYS A 148 -3.39 -12.69 13.52
CA LYS A 148 -3.65 -11.61 14.49
C LYS A 148 -2.38 -11.17 15.23
N LEU A 149 -1.51 -12.13 15.58
CA LEU A 149 -0.19 -11.81 16.14
C LEU A 149 0.62 -10.93 15.18
N VAL A 150 0.70 -11.33 13.90
CA VAL A 150 1.39 -10.53 12.86
C VAL A 150 0.75 -9.17 12.68
N LEU A 151 -0.57 -9.06 12.74
CA LEU A 151 -1.25 -7.75 12.71
C LEU A 151 -0.82 -6.86 13.88
N ARG A 152 -0.70 -7.41 15.08
CA ARG A 152 -0.22 -6.65 16.25
C ARG A 152 1.22 -6.16 16.06
N GLU A 153 2.09 -6.97 15.46
CA GLU A 153 3.44 -6.57 15.08
C GLU A 153 3.43 -5.43 14.04
N MET A 154 2.53 -5.51 13.04
CA MET A 154 2.38 -4.47 12.02
C MET A 154 1.86 -3.16 12.61
N ALA A 155 0.88 -3.24 13.53
CA ALA A 155 0.32 -2.08 14.22
C ALA A 155 1.35 -1.40 15.15
N ASP A 156 2.19 -2.19 15.81
CA ASP A 156 3.33 -1.69 16.62
C ASP A 156 4.34 -0.92 15.75
N ALA A 157 4.72 -1.50 14.62
CA ALA A 157 5.63 -0.85 13.68
C ALA A 157 5.02 0.44 13.12
N LEU A 158 3.74 0.41 12.72
CA LEU A 158 3.02 1.58 12.19
C LEU A 158 2.96 2.72 13.23
N SER A 159 2.71 2.41 14.51
CA SER A 159 2.71 3.42 15.57
C SER A 159 4.09 4.05 15.77
N LEU A 160 5.17 3.26 15.68
CA LEU A 160 6.53 3.78 15.76
C LEU A 160 6.89 4.65 14.53
N ASP A 161 6.41 4.29 13.34
CA ASP A 161 6.59 5.09 12.12
C ASP A 161 5.85 6.44 12.23
N LEU A 162 4.66 6.47 12.84
CA LEU A 162 3.94 7.72 13.14
C LEU A 162 4.75 8.61 14.10
N VAL A 163 5.26 8.04 15.19
CA VAL A 163 6.07 8.76 16.19
C VAL A 163 7.36 9.30 15.57
N GLU A 164 8.07 8.51 14.74
CA GLU A 164 9.30 8.93 14.08
C GLU A 164 9.09 10.14 13.16
N GLN A 165 7.91 10.23 12.55
CA GLN A 165 7.55 11.32 11.63
C GLN A 165 6.82 12.48 12.32
N GLY A 166 6.54 12.42 13.61
CA GLY A 166 5.77 13.42 14.34
C GLY A 166 4.30 13.51 13.89
N LEU A 167 3.71 12.36 13.56
CA LEU A 167 2.38 12.23 13.00
C LEU A 167 1.41 11.53 13.95
N VAL A 168 0.13 11.81 13.79
CA VAL A 168 -0.98 11.17 14.52
C VAL A 168 -2.12 10.82 13.58
N THR A 169 -2.96 9.87 13.97
CA THR A 169 -4.12 9.38 13.19
C THR A 169 -5.35 9.21 14.08
N ASP A 170 -6.53 9.35 13.50
CA ASP A 170 -7.82 9.09 14.17
C ASP A 170 -8.56 7.86 13.64
N GLN A 171 -8.00 7.18 12.59
CA GLN A 171 -8.68 6.05 11.97
C GLN A 171 -7.69 4.97 11.53
N ILE A 172 -8.00 3.72 11.83
CA ILE A 172 -7.30 2.54 11.31
C ILE A 172 -8.20 1.81 10.32
N VAL A 173 -7.62 1.46 9.16
CA VAL A 173 -8.24 0.61 8.14
C VAL A 173 -7.48 -0.69 8.06
N LEU A 174 -8.19 -1.80 7.99
CA LEU A 174 -7.62 -3.14 7.86
C LEU A 174 -8.21 -3.85 6.65
N THR A 175 -7.32 -4.46 5.85
CA THR A 175 -7.70 -5.36 4.77
C THR A 175 -6.97 -6.68 4.94
N VAL A 176 -7.72 -7.78 4.96
CA VAL A 176 -7.19 -9.14 5.13
C VAL A 176 -7.57 -9.99 3.92
N GLY A 177 -6.58 -10.45 3.19
CA GLY A 177 -6.76 -11.33 2.04
C GLY A 177 -6.50 -12.79 2.42
N TYR A 178 -7.46 -13.62 2.09
CA TYR A 178 -7.41 -15.06 2.37
C TYR A 178 -6.58 -15.83 1.33
N ASP A 179 -6.11 -17.01 1.71
CA ASP A 179 -5.37 -17.86 0.79
C ASP A 179 -6.32 -18.61 -0.15
N ARG A 180 -5.82 -18.92 -1.34
CA ARG A 180 -6.55 -19.72 -2.34
C ARG A 180 -6.79 -21.14 -1.87
N GLU A 181 -6.00 -21.67 -0.93
CA GLU A 181 -6.14 -22.99 -0.36
C GLU A 181 -7.53 -23.23 0.23
N ASN A 182 -8.16 -22.16 0.77
CA ASN A 182 -9.57 -22.21 1.21
C ASN A 182 -10.57 -22.61 0.11
N ILE A 183 -10.18 -22.52 -1.16
CA ILE A 183 -11.05 -22.85 -2.31
C ILE A 183 -10.50 -24.04 -3.11
N THR A 184 -9.18 -24.25 -3.13
CA THR A 184 -8.54 -25.33 -3.90
C THR A 184 -8.51 -26.65 -3.12
N ASP A 185 -8.49 -26.61 -1.79
CA ASP A 185 -8.66 -27.78 -0.96
C ASP A 185 -10.13 -28.21 -0.93
N SER A 186 -10.40 -29.49 -1.15
CA SER A 186 -11.77 -30.02 -1.33
C SER A 186 -12.60 -29.97 -0.05
N GLU A 187 -11.97 -30.16 1.10
CA GLU A 187 -12.64 -30.15 2.41
C GLU A 187 -12.99 -28.73 2.83
N ARG A 188 -12.01 -27.79 2.79
CA ARG A 188 -12.21 -26.38 3.07
C ARG A 188 -13.21 -25.74 2.12
N ARG A 189 -13.17 -26.12 0.83
CA ARG A 189 -14.11 -25.61 -0.18
C ARG A 189 -15.55 -25.97 0.12
N ARG A 190 -15.82 -27.17 0.67
CA ARG A 190 -17.17 -27.59 1.06
C ARG A 190 -17.72 -26.76 2.22
N GLN A 191 -16.85 -26.32 3.12
CA GLN A 191 -17.24 -25.53 4.29
C GLN A 191 -17.41 -24.04 3.95
N TYR A 192 -16.77 -23.55 2.88
CA TYR A 192 -16.83 -22.14 2.51
C TYR A 192 -18.03 -21.83 1.62
N THR A 193 -18.95 -21.01 2.14
CA THR A 193 -20.18 -20.56 1.46
C THR A 193 -20.12 -19.08 1.05
N GLY A 194 -19.03 -18.38 1.35
CA GLY A 194 -18.88 -16.95 1.09
C GLY A 194 -18.60 -16.62 -0.38
N ALA A 195 -18.52 -15.31 -0.68
CA ALA A 195 -18.25 -14.81 -2.02
C ALA A 195 -16.80 -15.12 -2.47
N ILE A 196 -16.66 -15.45 -3.76
CA ILE A 196 -15.38 -15.71 -4.41
C ILE A 196 -15.07 -14.56 -5.35
N GLU A 197 -13.85 -14.03 -5.27
CA GLU A 197 -13.33 -12.98 -6.13
C GLU A 197 -12.12 -13.46 -6.93
N LEU A 198 -11.78 -12.72 -7.99
CA LEU A 198 -10.52 -12.92 -8.70
C LEU A 198 -9.46 -11.99 -8.13
N ASP A 199 -8.31 -12.55 -7.77
CA ASP A 199 -7.17 -11.72 -7.38
C ASP A 199 -6.56 -11.01 -8.62
N ARG A 200 -5.55 -10.12 -8.37
CA ARG A 200 -4.86 -9.40 -9.46
C ARG A 200 -4.20 -10.31 -10.52
N TYR A 201 -4.04 -11.59 -10.23
CA TYR A 201 -3.48 -12.58 -11.14
C TYR A 201 -4.56 -13.45 -11.82
N GLY A 202 -5.85 -13.13 -11.63
CA GLY A 202 -6.98 -13.88 -12.18
C GLY A 202 -7.27 -15.20 -11.44
N ARG A 203 -6.72 -15.41 -10.23
CA ARG A 203 -6.95 -16.63 -9.45
C ARG A 203 -8.15 -16.43 -8.53
N LYS A 204 -8.98 -17.47 -8.43
CA LYS A 204 -10.10 -17.49 -7.49
C LYS A 204 -9.60 -17.52 -6.05
N VAL A 205 -10.12 -16.63 -5.22
CA VAL A 205 -9.83 -16.51 -3.78
C VAL A 205 -11.12 -16.14 -3.04
N PRO A 206 -11.25 -16.43 -1.73
CA PRO A 206 -12.34 -15.88 -0.93
C PRO A 206 -12.30 -14.35 -0.96
N LYS A 207 -13.47 -13.72 -0.91
CA LYS A 207 -13.59 -12.27 -0.81
C LYS A 207 -12.81 -11.78 0.40
N GLN A 208 -11.95 -10.77 0.20
CA GLN A 208 -11.15 -10.18 1.27
C GLN A 208 -12.02 -9.52 2.34
N ALA A 209 -11.62 -9.63 3.60
CA ALA A 209 -12.18 -8.85 4.68
C ALA A 209 -11.63 -7.43 4.65
N HIS A 210 -12.51 -6.44 4.80
CA HIS A 210 -12.13 -5.02 4.79
C HIS A 210 -13.02 -4.27 5.77
N GLY A 211 -12.40 -3.35 6.52
CA GLY A 211 -13.13 -2.50 7.45
C GLY A 211 -12.27 -1.37 8.00
N SER A 212 -12.91 -0.47 8.72
CA SER A 212 -12.26 0.65 9.40
C SER A 212 -12.80 0.82 10.81
N ILE A 213 -11.97 1.39 11.68
CA ILE A 213 -12.34 1.74 13.06
C ILE A 213 -11.80 3.13 13.38
N ARG A 214 -12.64 3.98 13.95
CA ARG A 214 -12.20 5.28 14.48
C ARG A 214 -11.58 5.11 15.85
N LEU A 215 -10.57 5.92 16.13
CA LEU A 215 -9.93 6.05 17.42
C LEU A 215 -10.60 7.20 18.19
N ASP A 216 -10.45 7.18 19.49
CA ASP A 216 -10.91 8.27 20.34
C ASP A 216 -9.92 9.45 20.27
N GLY A 217 -10.03 10.21 19.16
CA GLY A 217 -9.15 11.32 18.81
C GLY A 217 -7.86 10.90 18.09
N HIS A 218 -7.10 11.91 17.67
CA HIS A 218 -5.82 11.71 16.99
C HIS A 218 -4.76 11.18 17.97
N THR A 219 -4.05 10.13 17.58
CA THR A 219 -3.05 9.49 18.45
C THR A 219 -1.98 8.75 17.66
N SER A 220 -0.80 8.60 18.24
CA SER A 220 0.28 7.68 17.82
C SER A 220 0.56 6.59 18.88
N SER A 221 -0.34 6.46 19.88
CA SER A 221 -0.20 5.47 20.96
C SER A 221 -0.25 4.04 20.41
N THR A 222 0.82 3.30 20.64
CA THR A 222 0.93 1.88 20.28
C THR A 222 -0.20 1.05 20.89
N ARG A 223 -0.53 1.30 22.15
CA ARG A 223 -1.58 0.59 22.90
C ARG A 223 -2.95 0.80 22.23
N LYS A 224 -3.30 2.05 21.91
CA LYS A 224 -4.57 2.39 21.27
C LYS A 224 -4.66 1.82 19.86
N ILE A 225 -3.60 1.93 19.05
CA ILE A 225 -3.55 1.43 17.66
C ILE A 225 -3.62 -0.10 17.62
N ILE A 226 -2.85 -0.81 18.46
CA ILE A 226 -2.90 -2.28 18.54
C ILE A 226 -4.28 -2.75 19.03
N GLY A 227 -4.86 -2.07 20.05
CA GLY A 227 -6.18 -2.40 20.57
C GLY A 227 -7.26 -2.26 19.49
N ALA A 228 -7.27 -1.13 18.78
CA ALA A 228 -8.21 -0.87 17.70
C ALA A 228 -8.05 -1.85 16.53
N ALA A 229 -6.81 -2.10 16.08
CA ALA A 229 -6.53 -3.06 15.01
C ALA A 229 -6.97 -4.48 15.39
N SER A 230 -6.72 -4.91 16.63
CA SER A 230 -7.13 -6.22 17.13
C SER A 230 -8.66 -6.37 17.21
N LYS A 231 -9.35 -5.33 17.70
CA LYS A 231 -10.81 -5.28 17.74
C LYS A 231 -11.41 -5.34 16.34
N LEU A 232 -10.88 -4.56 15.40
CA LEU A 232 -11.33 -4.55 14.01
C LEU A 232 -11.11 -5.91 13.36
N PHE A 233 -9.97 -6.56 13.60
CA PHE A 233 -9.69 -7.92 13.10
C PHE A 233 -10.75 -8.91 13.58
N ASP A 234 -11.08 -8.91 14.88
CA ASP A 234 -12.09 -9.81 15.43
C ASP A 234 -13.49 -9.56 14.86
N GLN A 235 -13.79 -8.34 14.42
CA GLN A 235 -15.09 -7.96 13.85
C GLN A 235 -15.25 -8.38 12.38
N ILE A 236 -14.17 -8.28 11.57
CA ILE A 236 -14.31 -8.44 10.11
C ILE A 236 -13.78 -9.76 9.57
N VAL A 237 -12.88 -10.44 10.31
CA VAL A 237 -12.17 -11.62 9.80
C VAL A 237 -12.96 -12.90 10.07
N ASP A 238 -13.15 -13.70 9.03
CA ASP A 238 -13.62 -15.09 9.16
C ASP A 238 -12.48 -15.96 9.69
N LYS A 239 -12.59 -16.37 10.96
CA LYS A 239 -11.55 -17.12 11.67
C LYS A 239 -11.39 -18.57 11.18
N SER A 240 -12.32 -19.07 10.38
CA SER A 240 -12.24 -20.41 9.78
C SER A 240 -11.33 -20.46 8.55
N LEU A 241 -11.00 -19.29 7.97
CA LEU A 241 -10.25 -19.19 6.74
C LEU A 241 -8.76 -18.96 6.98
N LEU A 242 -7.95 -19.55 6.13
CA LEU A 242 -6.50 -19.30 6.08
C LEU A 242 -6.22 -17.93 5.46
N ILE A 243 -5.36 -17.17 6.13
CA ILE A 243 -4.98 -15.79 5.77
C ILE A 243 -3.63 -15.80 5.03
N ARG A 244 -3.52 -15.00 3.97
CA ARG A 244 -2.31 -14.91 3.15
C ARG A 244 -1.66 -13.53 3.14
N ARG A 245 -2.43 -12.47 3.29
CA ARG A 245 -1.93 -11.09 3.25
C ARG A 245 -2.76 -10.18 4.13
N MET A 246 -2.09 -9.16 4.65
CA MET A 246 -2.74 -8.13 5.47
C MET A 246 -2.19 -6.76 5.09
N TYR A 247 -3.05 -5.75 5.15
CA TYR A 247 -2.72 -4.35 5.00
C TYR A 247 -3.38 -3.57 6.12
N ILE A 248 -2.58 -2.82 6.87
CA ILE A 248 -3.04 -1.87 7.88
C ILE A 248 -2.71 -0.46 7.41
N VAL A 249 -3.65 0.44 7.54
CA VAL A 249 -3.52 1.84 7.12
C VAL A 249 -3.95 2.75 8.25
N ALA A 250 -3.12 3.71 8.60
CA ALA A 250 -3.49 4.88 9.38
C ALA A 250 -4.00 5.94 8.41
N ASN A 251 -5.27 6.31 8.52
CA ASN A 251 -5.91 7.36 7.72
C ASN A 251 -5.98 8.68 8.48
N HIS A 252 -6.30 9.75 7.77
CA HIS A 252 -6.41 11.12 8.29
C HIS A 252 -5.19 11.51 9.11
N VAL A 253 -4.01 11.16 8.58
CA VAL A 253 -2.74 11.42 9.23
C VAL A 253 -2.43 12.91 9.13
N ILE A 254 -2.17 13.54 10.28
CA ILE A 254 -1.80 14.95 10.40
C ILE A 254 -0.55 15.10 11.28
N GLY A 255 0.09 16.26 11.22
CA GLY A 255 1.14 16.61 12.18
C GLY A 255 0.63 16.60 13.62
N GLU A 256 1.43 16.12 14.56
CA GLU A 256 1.04 16.09 15.97
C GLU A 256 0.74 17.50 16.50
N ALA A 257 1.47 18.51 16.00
CA ALA A 257 1.24 19.93 16.35
C ALA A 257 -0.06 20.50 15.75
N ASP A 258 -0.58 19.87 14.69
CA ASP A 258 -1.80 20.30 14.00
C ASP A 258 -3.04 19.53 14.48
N ALA A 259 -2.85 18.57 15.43
CA ALA A 259 -3.95 17.80 15.97
C ALA A 259 -4.91 18.69 16.74
N PRO A 260 -6.22 18.64 16.46
CA PRO A 260 -7.20 19.38 17.24
C PRO A 260 -7.06 18.94 18.70
N GLU A 261 -6.91 19.90 19.59
CA GLU A 261 -7.09 19.62 21.02
C GLU A 261 -8.48 19.00 21.18
N LYS A 262 -8.59 17.94 22.01
CA LYS A 262 -9.91 17.42 22.35
C LYS A 262 -10.71 18.61 22.89
N GLU A 263 -11.66 19.09 22.07
CA GLU A 263 -12.65 20.00 22.61
C GLU A 263 -13.23 19.28 23.82
N GLN A 264 -12.99 19.84 24.98
CA GLN A 264 -13.80 19.53 26.15
C GLN A 264 -15.20 20.00 25.72
N GLY A 265 -15.97 19.11 25.09
CA GLY A 265 -17.37 19.38 24.82
C GLY A 265 -17.92 19.87 26.18
N PHE A 266 -18.68 20.96 26.13
CA PHE A 266 -19.55 21.31 27.23
C PHE A 266 -20.58 20.19 27.31
N ASP A 267 -20.17 19.04 27.87
CA ASP A 267 -21.10 18.03 28.29
C ASP A 267 -21.99 18.70 29.32
N GLN A 268 -23.26 18.77 28.99
CA GLN A 268 -24.28 19.25 29.93
C GLN A 268 -24.04 18.48 31.22
N LEU A 269 -23.65 19.21 32.29
CA LEU A 269 -23.32 18.64 33.57
C LEU A 269 -24.41 17.67 34.00
N ASP A 270 -24.11 16.38 33.98
CA ASP A 270 -25.02 15.33 34.42
C ASP A 270 -24.85 15.22 35.97
N LEU A 271 -25.96 15.36 36.66
CA LEU A 271 -26.01 15.32 38.15
C LEU A 271 -25.56 13.96 38.73
N PHE A 272 -25.43 12.93 37.89
CA PHE A 272 -25.06 11.57 38.30
C PHE A 272 -23.63 11.19 37.93
N THR A 273 -22.89 12.06 37.27
CA THR A 273 -21.49 11.81 36.88
C THR A 273 -20.54 12.28 37.96
N ASP A 274 -19.68 11.38 38.43
CA ASP A 274 -18.57 11.72 39.35
C ASP A 274 -17.44 12.39 38.56
N TYR A 275 -17.47 13.70 38.46
CA TYR A 275 -16.47 14.48 37.70
C TYR A 275 -15.07 14.36 38.28
N ALA A 276 -14.93 14.19 39.61
CA ALA A 276 -13.63 14.02 40.23
C ALA A 276 -12.98 12.69 39.84
N ALA A 277 -13.80 11.62 39.75
CA ALA A 277 -13.34 10.34 39.24
C ALA A 277 -12.96 10.41 37.75
N LEU A 278 -13.75 11.11 36.92
CA LEU A 278 -13.49 11.32 35.49
C LEU A 278 -12.20 12.12 35.27
N GLU A 279 -11.99 13.21 35.99
CA GLU A 279 -10.74 14.00 35.92
C GLU A 279 -9.52 13.17 36.33
N ALA A 280 -9.65 12.38 37.42
CA ALA A 280 -8.58 11.49 37.85
C ALA A 280 -8.24 10.40 36.78
N GLU A 281 -9.25 9.86 36.13
CA GLU A 281 -9.05 8.88 35.00
C GLU A 281 -8.37 9.55 33.81
N GLN A 282 -8.79 10.75 33.43
CA GLN A 282 -8.18 11.50 32.32
C GLN A 282 -6.72 11.85 32.63
N GLU A 283 -6.42 12.28 33.83
CA GLU A 283 -5.04 12.57 34.22
C GLU A 283 -4.17 11.31 34.27
N ALA A 284 -4.69 10.19 34.76
CA ALA A 284 -3.99 8.90 34.73
C ALA A 284 -3.71 8.43 33.29
N GLU A 285 -4.69 8.61 32.40
CA GLU A 285 -4.50 8.29 30.96
C GLU A 285 -3.44 9.20 30.34
N ARG A 286 -3.45 10.51 30.63
CA ARG A 286 -2.45 11.47 30.17
C ARG A 286 -1.04 11.08 30.59
N VAL A 287 -0.85 10.78 31.88
CA VAL A 287 0.43 10.31 32.43
C VAL A 287 0.88 9.00 31.75
N SER A 288 -0.06 8.09 31.50
CA SER A 288 0.21 6.81 30.80
C SER A 288 0.67 7.04 29.35
N LEU A 289 0.03 7.96 28.62
CA LEU A 289 0.41 8.30 27.24
C LEU A 289 1.77 8.99 27.18
N ASP A 290 2.08 9.90 28.10
CA ASP A 290 3.40 10.53 28.18
C ASP A 290 4.52 9.51 28.45
N ARG A 291 4.26 8.55 29.34
CA ARG A 291 5.20 7.46 29.61
C ARG A 291 5.39 6.57 28.37
N GLU A 292 4.31 6.24 27.69
CA GLU A 292 4.34 5.46 26.46
C GLU A 292 5.15 6.18 25.36
N ARG A 293 4.92 7.49 25.19
CA ARG A 293 5.65 8.33 24.24
C ARG A 293 7.16 8.29 24.46
N LYS A 294 7.60 8.51 25.70
CA LYS A 294 9.02 8.43 26.07
C LYS A 294 9.62 7.06 25.77
N LEU A 295 8.86 5.99 25.99
CA LEU A 295 9.28 4.62 25.68
C LEU A 295 9.40 4.40 24.16
N GLN A 296 8.46 4.91 23.36
CA GLN A 296 8.50 4.84 21.90
C GLN A 296 9.73 5.57 21.36
N GLU A 297 10.02 6.78 21.83
CA GLU A 297 11.19 7.58 21.44
C GLU A 297 12.51 6.89 21.81
N ALA A 298 12.61 6.35 23.02
CA ALA A 298 13.77 5.56 23.43
C ALA A 298 13.96 4.29 22.57
N THR A 299 12.85 3.61 22.24
CA THR A 299 12.87 2.44 21.37
C THR A 299 13.36 2.81 19.96
N LEU A 300 12.89 3.92 19.39
CA LEU A 300 13.32 4.43 18.10
C LEU A 300 14.82 4.79 18.10
N ALA A 301 15.28 5.48 19.15
CA ALA A 301 16.70 5.83 19.30
C ALA A 301 17.60 4.59 19.35
N ILE A 302 17.19 3.55 20.08
CA ILE A 302 17.91 2.26 20.13
C ILE A 302 17.91 1.57 18.76
N LYS A 303 16.75 1.46 18.11
CA LYS A 303 16.62 0.84 16.79
C LYS A 303 17.42 1.58 15.70
N LYS A 304 17.48 2.90 15.77
CA LYS A 304 18.27 3.74 14.84
C LYS A 304 19.78 3.53 15.03
N LYS A 305 20.22 3.40 16.26
CA LYS A 305 21.66 3.26 16.61
C LYS A 305 22.18 1.84 16.42
N PHE A 306 21.40 0.83 16.79
CA PHE A 306 21.85 -0.56 16.90
C PHE A 306 21.13 -1.52 15.94
N GLY A 307 20.21 -1.01 15.09
CA GLY A 307 19.43 -1.78 14.14
C GLY A 307 18.04 -2.19 14.64
N LYS A 308 17.17 -2.52 13.69
CA LYS A 308 15.74 -2.76 13.95
C LYS A 308 15.45 -3.91 14.93
N ASN A 309 16.36 -4.86 15.05
CA ASN A 309 16.23 -6.01 15.95
C ASN A 309 16.94 -5.83 17.31
N ALA A 310 17.51 -4.65 17.57
CA ALA A 310 18.22 -4.39 18.84
C ALA A 310 17.31 -4.42 20.06
N ILE A 311 16.03 -4.09 19.88
CA ILE A 311 14.99 -4.21 20.91
C ILE A 311 13.72 -4.80 20.29
N LEU A 312 13.21 -5.86 20.89
CA LEU A 312 12.01 -6.59 20.47
C LEU A 312 11.03 -6.68 21.64
N LYS A 313 9.73 -6.71 21.33
CA LYS A 313 8.68 -7.02 22.29
C LYS A 313 8.50 -8.53 22.43
N GLY A 314 7.98 -9.02 23.55
CA GLY A 314 7.74 -10.46 23.78
C GLY A 314 6.94 -11.11 22.63
N MET A 315 5.93 -10.41 22.10
CA MET A 315 5.13 -10.90 20.97
C MET A 315 5.95 -11.19 19.69
N ASN A 316 7.11 -10.55 19.52
CA ASN A 316 7.99 -10.80 18.36
C ASN A 316 8.77 -12.11 18.45
N LEU A 317 8.68 -12.80 19.60
CA LEU A 317 9.32 -14.08 19.88
C LEU A 317 8.33 -15.25 19.91
N GLU A 318 7.04 -14.96 19.78
CA GLU A 318 5.99 -15.98 19.74
C GLU A 318 6.02 -16.77 18.43
N GLU A 319 5.50 -17.99 18.46
CA GLU A 319 5.39 -18.83 17.27
C GLU A 319 4.49 -18.18 16.21
N GLY A 320 5.00 -18.01 15.00
CA GLY A 320 4.31 -17.33 13.90
C GLY A 320 4.64 -15.84 13.78
N ALA A 321 5.37 -15.25 14.74
CA ALA A 321 5.83 -13.87 14.63
C ALA A 321 6.79 -13.68 13.44
N THR A 322 6.67 -12.55 12.75
CA THR A 322 7.41 -12.27 11.51
C THR A 322 8.33 -11.06 11.59
N ALA A 323 8.17 -10.19 12.60
CA ALA A 323 8.89 -8.92 12.67
C ALA A 323 10.41 -9.09 12.68
N ARG A 324 10.95 -10.06 13.42
CA ARG A 324 12.40 -10.32 13.49
C ARG A 324 12.98 -10.64 12.11
N THR A 325 12.34 -11.53 11.38
CA THR A 325 12.77 -11.94 10.03
C THR A 325 12.60 -10.79 9.04
N ARG A 326 11.48 -10.06 9.12
CA ARG A 326 11.19 -8.92 8.26
C ARG A 326 12.17 -7.76 8.45
N ASN A 327 12.56 -7.48 9.67
CA ASN A 327 13.54 -6.44 9.99
C ASN A 327 14.95 -6.74 9.40
N GLY A 328 15.28 -8.01 9.16
CA GLY A 328 16.52 -8.44 8.53
C GLY A 328 16.48 -8.46 6.99
N GLN A 329 15.32 -8.20 6.37
CA GLN A 329 15.19 -8.19 4.92
C GLN A 329 15.67 -6.85 4.35
N ILE A 330 16.68 -6.89 3.47
CA ILE A 330 17.12 -5.77 2.65
C ILE A 330 16.35 -5.88 1.32
N GLY A 331 15.25 -5.13 1.18
CA GLY A 331 14.57 -4.84 -0.08
C GLY A 331 14.40 -5.98 -1.07
N SER A 332 13.66 -6.99 -0.77
CA SER A 332 12.98 -8.04 -1.55
C SER A 332 13.34 -9.49 -1.15
N ARG A 333 12.28 -10.26 -1.02
CA ARG A 333 12.18 -11.74 -0.92
C ARG A 333 13.48 -12.47 -0.51
N CYS A 334 13.62 -12.70 0.78
CA CYS A 334 14.50 -13.78 1.25
C CYS A 334 13.98 -15.12 0.67
N ASN A 335 14.75 -15.70 -0.24
CA ASN A 335 14.67 -17.12 -0.57
C ASN A 335 15.21 -17.92 0.62
N ARG A 336 14.46 -18.04 1.69
CA ARG A 336 14.71 -19.02 2.73
C ARG A 336 13.60 -20.08 2.66
N GLU A 337 14.02 -21.21 2.20
CA GLU A 337 13.56 -22.59 2.33
C GLU A 337 12.12 -22.82 2.78
N ARG A 338 11.36 -23.47 1.87
CA ARG A 338 10.05 -24.07 2.06
C ARG A 338 10.03 -25.21 3.11
N SER A 339 11.07 -25.38 3.93
CA SER A 339 11.20 -26.56 4.80
C SER A 339 10.31 -26.57 6.03
N GLU A 340 9.81 -25.42 6.50
CA GLU A 340 9.01 -25.39 7.74
C GLU A 340 7.49 -25.54 7.55
N CYS A 341 6.97 -25.40 6.32
CA CYS A 341 5.54 -25.60 6.05
C CYS A 341 5.19 -27.03 5.61
N THR A 342 6.17 -27.89 5.32
CA THR A 342 5.96 -29.27 4.86
C THR A 342 5.90 -30.30 5.99
N ASP A 343 6.36 -29.97 7.19
CA ASP A 343 6.41 -30.93 8.33
C ASP A 343 5.07 -31.14 9.08
N ARG A 344 3.97 -30.59 8.56
CA ARG A 344 2.63 -30.79 9.16
C ARG A 344 1.64 -31.54 8.25
N ARG A 345 2.15 -32.34 7.31
CA ARG A 345 1.36 -33.28 6.51
C ARG A 345 1.85 -34.72 6.74
N ALA A 346 2.04 -35.12 7.99
CA ALA A 346 2.13 -36.51 8.39
C ALA A 346 1.07 -36.81 9.46
#